data_a19d7f0d1787b687ed20c7067c82029c
#
_entry.id   a19d7f0d1787b687ed20c7067c82029c
#
_cell.length_a   1.000
_cell.length_b   1.000
_cell.length_c   1.000
_cell.angle_alpha   90.00
_cell.angle_beta   90.00
_cell.angle_gamma   90.00
#
_symmetry.space_group_name_H-M   'P 1'
#
loop_
_entity.id
_entity.type
_entity.pdbx_description
1 polymer ?
#
loop_
_entity_poly.entity_id
_entity_poly.type
_entity_poly.pdbx_seq_one_letter_code
_entity_poly.pdbx_strand_id
1 'polypeptide(L)'
;MAHVEHDGASIYWESLGTGTPLMMVAGLGGVATYWTPQAKTFSHDYRVILHDQRGTGRSSQIPVKSIEQMAEDAIAVMDAAGVERTLYLGHSTGGAIGVALALKYPERIAGLIINASTTHGDAYRHKLLGLRKTLLEMGRP
;
A
#
# COMPACT_ATOMS: atom_id res chain seq x y z
N MET A 1 -15.21 -2.37 6.75
CA MET A 1 -14.23 -3.48 6.73
C MET A 1 -14.71 -4.52 5.74
N ALA A 2 -13.90 -4.86 4.78
CA ALA A 2 -14.27 -5.79 3.71
C ALA A 2 -13.02 -6.47 3.12
N HIS A 3 -13.25 -7.39 2.21
CA HIS A 3 -12.22 -7.99 1.37
C HIS A 3 -12.59 -7.78 -0.10
N VAL A 4 -11.57 -7.69 -0.94
CA VAL A 4 -11.71 -7.74 -2.39
C VAL A 4 -10.80 -8.82 -2.96
N GLU A 5 -11.34 -9.58 -3.91
CA GLU A 5 -10.56 -10.62 -4.61
C GLU A 5 -9.82 -10.01 -5.78
N HIS A 6 -8.50 -10.20 -5.85
CA HIS A 6 -7.67 -9.74 -6.96
C HIS A 6 -6.48 -10.67 -7.18
N ASP A 7 -6.28 -11.13 -8.42
CA ASP A 7 -5.17 -12.02 -8.85
C ASP A 7 -4.93 -13.18 -7.86
N GLY A 8 -6.00 -13.90 -7.50
CA GLY A 8 -5.99 -15.07 -6.62
C GLY A 8 -5.75 -14.76 -5.13
N ALA A 9 -5.76 -13.50 -4.73
CA ALA A 9 -5.63 -13.10 -3.33
C ALA A 9 -6.86 -12.33 -2.85
N SER A 10 -7.24 -12.56 -1.60
CA SER A 10 -8.24 -11.80 -0.87
C SER A 10 -7.53 -10.67 -0.12
N ILE A 11 -7.77 -9.42 -0.51
CA ILE A 11 -7.13 -8.23 0.05
C ILE A 11 -8.08 -7.57 1.06
N TYR A 12 -7.66 -7.54 2.32
CA TYR A 12 -8.39 -6.83 3.36
C TYR A 12 -8.26 -5.32 3.20
N TRP A 13 -9.37 -4.61 3.35
CA TRP A 13 -9.38 -3.15 3.37
C TRP A 13 -10.44 -2.59 4.33
N GLU A 14 -10.25 -1.34 4.71
CA GLU A 14 -11.17 -0.60 5.56
C GLU A 14 -11.21 0.88 5.17
N SER A 15 -12.30 1.56 5.52
CA SER A 15 -12.46 2.98 5.29
C SER A 15 -13.01 3.66 6.54
N LEU A 16 -12.46 4.86 6.82
CA LEU A 16 -12.84 5.71 7.96
C LEU A 16 -13.12 7.11 7.48
N GLY A 17 -14.09 7.79 8.11
CA GLY A 17 -14.45 9.16 7.74
C GLY A 17 -15.24 9.25 6.44
N THR A 18 -15.45 10.48 6.00
CA THR A 18 -16.19 10.85 4.78
C THR A 18 -15.45 11.97 4.06
N GLY A 19 -15.90 12.34 2.84
CA GLY A 19 -15.31 13.42 2.06
C GLY A 19 -14.32 12.95 1.01
N THR A 20 -13.30 13.76 0.72
CA THR A 20 -12.30 13.46 -0.32
C THR A 20 -11.54 12.18 0.00
N PRO A 21 -11.47 11.22 -0.94
CA PRO A 21 -10.73 9.97 -0.71
C PRO A 21 -9.24 10.22 -0.49
N LEU A 22 -8.70 9.60 0.54
CA LEU A 22 -7.27 9.57 0.88
C LEU A 22 -6.84 8.12 1.11
N MET A 23 -6.12 7.53 0.19
CA MET A 23 -5.55 6.21 0.34
C MET A 23 -4.16 6.30 0.99
N MET A 24 -3.95 5.56 2.07
CA MET A 24 -2.69 5.57 2.81
C MET A 24 -2.07 4.17 2.79
N VAL A 25 -0.87 4.04 2.22
CA VAL A 25 -0.19 2.76 1.99
C VAL A 25 1.13 2.69 2.74
N ALA A 26 1.25 1.70 3.60
CA ALA A 26 2.40 1.48 4.46
C ALA A 26 3.62 0.91 3.68
N GLY A 27 4.75 0.77 4.38
CA GLY A 27 5.96 0.17 3.85
C GLY A 27 5.86 -1.34 3.60
N LEU A 28 6.99 -1.98 3.37
CA LEU A 28 7.08 -3.42 3.09
C LEU A 28 6.45 -4.25 4.22
N GLY A 29 5.55 -5.17 3.86
CA GLY A 29 4.81 -5.97 4.82
C GLY A 29 3.77 -5.16 5.60
N GLY A 30 3.33 -4.04 5.02
CA GLY A 30 2.45 -3.09 5.67
C GLY A 30 1.03 -3.59 5.87
N VAL A 31 0.48 -3.23 7.02
CA VAL A 31 -0.91 -3.48 7.41
C VAL A 31 -1.62 -2.16 7.70
N ALA A 32 -2.93 -2.14 7.58
CA ALA A 32 -3.76 -0.95 7.81
C ALA A 32 -3.50 -0.30 9.19
N THR A 33 -3.26 -1.12 10.21
CA THR A 33 -3.03 -0.65 11.58
C THR A 33 -1.75 0.19 11.75
N TYR A 34 -0.81 0.14 10.80
CA TYR A 34 0.35 1.05 10.78
C TYR A 34 -0.08 2.52 10.78
N TRP A 35 -1.19 2.83 10.14
CA TRP A 35 -1.70 4.19 9.99
C TRP A 35 -2.72 4.61 11.04
N THR A 36 -3.00 3.78 12.06
CA THR A 36 -4.06 4.04 13.04
C THR A 36 -4.06 5.46 13.63
N PRO A 37 -2.92 6.04 14.09
CA PRO A 37 -2.93 7.38 14.64
C PRO A 37 -3.28 8.45 13.61
N GLN A 38 -2.66 8.37 12.42
CA GLN A 38 -2.85 9.34 11.33
C GLN A 38 -4.26 9.20 10.72
N ALA A 39 -4.72 7.96 10.52
CA ALA A 39 -6.04 7.69 9.98
C ALA A 39 -7.15 8.26 10.87
N LYS A 40 -7.00 8.17 12.19
CA LYS A 40 -7.93 8.78 13.16
C LYS A 40 -8.01 10.30 12.98
N THR A 41 -6.86 10.96 12.80
CA THR A 41 -6.81 12.42 12.61
C THR A 41 -7.37 12.80 11.24
N PHE A 42 -6.92 12.16 10.18
CA PHE A 42 -7.35 12.52 8.82
C PHE A 42 -8.81 12.16 8.53
N SER A 43 -9.39 11.19 9.23
CA SER A 43 -10.80 10.83 9.04
C SER A 43 -11.81 11.91 9.45
N HIS A 44 -11.38 12.99 10.10
CA HIS A 44 -12.21 14.17 10.35
C HIS A 44 -12.53 14.94 9.07
N ASP A 45 -11.59 14.98 8.10
CA ASP A 45 -11.70 15.80 6.88
C ASP A 45 -11.69 14.97 5.60
N TYR A 46 -11.24 13.70 5.66
CA TYR A 46 -11.06 12.82 4.51
C TYR A 46 -11.76 11.48 4.71
N ARG A 47 -12.14 10.86 3.61
CA ARG A 47 -12.45 9.43 3.60
C ARG A 47 -11.15 8.65 3.46
N VAL A 48 -10.56 8.25 4.58
CA VAL A 48 -9.33 7.49 4.63
C VAL A 48 -9.58 6.04 4.21
N ILE A 49 -8.74 5.50 3.33
CA ILE A 49 -8.80 4.12 2.82
C ILE A 49 -7.47 3.45 3.16
N LEU A 50 -7.55 2.32 3.84
CA LEU A 50 -6.42 1.52 4.29
C LEU A 50 -6.58 0.08 3.81
N HIS A 51 -5.47 -0.63 3.63
CA HIS A 51 -5.50 -2.07 3.35
C HIS A 51 -4.29 -2.77 3.97
N ASP A 52 -4.45 -4.05 4.22
CA ASP A 52 -3.33 -4.94 4.51
C ASP A 52 -2.77 -5.42 3.16
N GLN A 53 -1.47 -5.23 2.94
CA GLN A 53 -0.85 -5.65 1.69
C GLN A 53 -0.94 -7.17 1.51
N ARG A 54 -0.97 -7.64 0.25
CA ARG A 54 -0.85 -9.05 -0.09
C ARG A 54 0.29 -9.71 0.69
N GLY A 55 0.07 -10.89 1.26
CA GLY A 55 1.03 -11.61 2.09
C GLY A 55 1.14 -11.12 3.53
N THR A 56 0.27 -10.21 3.99
CA THR A 56 0.35 -9.64 5.34
C THR A 56 -1.01 -9.52 6.03
N GLY A 57 -0.97 -9.43 7.35
CA GLY A 57 -2.14 -9.15 8.17
C GLY A 57 -3.33 -10.06 7.89
N ARG A 58 -4.46 -9.44 7.56
CA ARG A 58 -5.75 -10.08 7.27
C ARG A 58 -5.94 -10.43 5.79
N SER A 59 -5.00 -10.00 4.91
CA SER A 59 -4.97 -10.40 3.51
C SER A 59 -4.42 -11.81 3.34
N SER A 60 -4.74 -12.45 2.18
CA SER A 60 -4.21 -13.77 1.84
C SER A 60 -2.70 -13.83 1.97
N GLN A 61 -2.18 -14.89 2.59
CA GLN A 61 -0.75 -15.13 2.80
C GLN A 61 -0.08 -15.65 1.52
N ILE A 62 -0.30 -14.96 0.41
CA ILE A 62 0.26 -15.26 -0.91
C ILE A 62 1.39 -14.28 -1.18
N PRO A 63 2.60 -14.76 -1.56
CA PRO A 63 3.74 -13.88 -1.82
C PRO A 63 3.44 -12.83 -2.87
N VAL A 64 3.91 -11.61 -2.64
CA VAL A 64 3.90 -10.53 -3.63
C VAL A 64 4.99 -10.80 -4.68
N LYS A 65 4.68 -10.54 -5.96
CA LYS A 65 5.60 -10.75 -7.07
C LYS A 65 6.35 -9.47 -7.47
N SER A 66 5.68 -8.32 -7.40
CA SER A 66 6.25 -7.04 -7.82
C SER A 66 5.52 -5.83 -7.22
N ILE A 67 6.11 -4.65 -7.36
CA ILE A 67 5.49 -3.37 -7.00
C ILE A 67 4.26 -3.11 -7.88
N GLU A 68 4.30 -3.48 -9.15
CA GLU A 68 3.18 -3.34 -10.08
C GLU A 68 1.98 -4.17 -9.63
N GLN A 69 2.19 -5.41 -9.15
CA GLN A 69 1.11 -6.22 -8.59
C GLN A 69 0.50 -5.56 -7.34
N MET A 70 1.32 -4.97 -6.48
CA MET A 70 0.82 -4.24 -5.30
C MET A 70 0.04 -2.98 -5.71
N ALA A 71 0.42 -2.34 -6.81
CA ALA A 71 -0.35 -1.22 -7.38
C ALA A 71 -1.71 -1.68 -7.92
N GLU A 72 -1.77 -2.84 -8.59
CA GLU A 72 -3.04 -3.43 -9.03
C GLU A 72 -3.95 -3.81 -7.85
N ASP A 73 -3.37 -4.35 -6.76
CA ASP A 73 -4.12 -4.62 -5.53
C ASP A 73 -4.73 -3.33 -4.96
N ALA A 74 -3.98 -2.22 -4.99
CA ALA A 74 -4.48 -0.91 -4.54
C ALA A 74 -5.61 -0.39 -5.44
N ILE A 75 -5.55 -0.60 -6.75
CA ILE A 75 -6.65 -0.30 -7.68
C ILE A 75 -7.88 -1.14 -7.35
N ALA A 76 -7.72 -2.45 -7.11
CA ALA A 76 -8.84 -3.32 -6.74
C ALA A 76 -9.51 -2.84 -5.43
N VAL A 77 -8.73 -2.39 -4.46
CA VAL A 77 -9.24 -1.79 -3.22
C VAL A 77 -10.00 -0.48 -3.50
N MET A 78 -9.48 0.40 -4.36
CA MET A 78 -10.18 1.63 -4.75
C MET A 78 -11.52 1.33 -5.42
N ASP A 79 -11.55 0.36 -6.33
CA ASP A 79 -12.78 -0.06 -7.03
C ASP A 79 -13.81 -0.64 -6.06
N ALA A 80 -13.37 -1.53 -5.15
CA ALA A 80 -14.24 -2.07 -4.10
C ALA A 80 -14.76 -1.00 -3.13
N ALA A 81 -13.98 0.06 -2.91
CA ALA A 81 -14.40 1.21 -2.11
C ALA A 81 -15.30 2.21 -2.88
N GLY A 82 -15.53 1.98 -4.18
CA GLY A 82 -16.29 2.91 -5.04
C GLY A 82 -15.57 4.24 -5.24
N VAL A 83 -14.24 4.22 -5.35
CA VAL A 83 -13.39 5.41 -5.48
C VAL A 83 -12.72 5.44 -6.84
N GLU A 84 -13.16 6.35 -7.69
CA GLU A 84 -12.57 6.54 -9.02
C GLU A 84 -11.20 7.24 -8.95
N ARG A 85 -11.05 8.22 -8.04
CA ARG A 85 -9.83 9.02 -7.92
C ARG A 85 -9.55 9.36 -6.46
N THR A 86 -8.27 9.25 -6.03
CA THR A 86 -7.85 9.45 -4.64
C THR A 86 -6.61 10.34 -4.51
N LEU A 87 -6.52 11.06 -3.39
CA LEU A 87 -5.22 11.48 -2.87
C LEU A 87 -4.50 10.23 -2.35
N TYR A 88 -3.22 10.11 -2.62
CA TYR A 88 -2.43 8.94 -2.23
C TYR A 88 -1.25 9.35 -1.35
N LEU A 89 -1.12 8.71 -0.20
CA LEU A 89 0.02 8.86 0.72
C LEU A 89 0.73 7.52 0.86
N GLY A 90 1.96 7.43 0.36
CA GLY A 90 2.77 6.21 0.44
C GLY A 90 4.01 6.38 1.29
N HIS A 91 4.21 5.47 2.24
CA HIS A 91 5.43 5.40 3.05
C HIS A 91 6.33 4.26 2.58
N SER A 92 7.63 4.54 2.41
CA SER A 92 8.64 3.53 2.01
C SER A 92 8.19 2.78 0.74
N THR A 93 8.00 1.44 0.80
CA THR A 93 7.47 0.65 -0.33
C THR A 93 6.12 1.19 -0.82
N GLY A 94 5.26 1.69 0.08
CA GLY A 94 4.00 2.35 -0.30
C GLY A 94 4.21 3.56 -1.21
N GLY A 95 5.32 4.29 -1.07
CA GLY A 95 5.70 5.37 -1.99
C GLY A 95 6.05 4.85 -3.39
N ALA A 96 6.78 3.73 -3.49
CA ALA A 96 7.08 3.10 -4.78
C ALA A 96 5.81 2.58 -5.48
N ILE A 97 4.88 2.00 -4.70
CA ILE A 97 3.54 1.60 -5.18
C ILE A 97 2.79 2.83 -5.75
N GLY A 98 2.81 3.96 -5.03
CA GLY A 98 2.17 5.20 -5.48
C GLY A 98 2.76 5.75 -6.78
N VAL A 99 4.08 5.64 -6.97
CA VAL A 99 4.73 5.98 -8.25
C VAL A 99 4.27 5.06 -9.38
N ALA A 100 4.23 3.76 -9.16
CA ALA A 100 3.74 2.79 -10.14
C ALA A 100 2.27 3.08 -10.52
N LEU A 101 1.43 3.40 -9.54
CA LEU A 101 0.04 3.83 -9.76
C LEU A 101 -0.04 5.09 -10.62
N ALA A 102 0.71 6.15 -10.26
CA ALA A 102 0.67 7.42 -10.98
C ALA A 102 1.20 7.30 -12.43
N LEU A 103 2.11 6.37 -12.69
CA LEU A 103 2.62 6.10 -14.05
C LEU A 103 1.63 5.29 -14.89
N LYS A 104 0.96 4.30 -14.29
CA LYS A 104 0.07 3.38 -15.01
C LYS A 104 -1.37 3.87 -15.08
N TYR A 105 -1.83 4.56 -14.03
CA TYR A 105 -3.21 5.02 -13.84
C TYR A 105 -3.25 6.49 -13.38
N PRO A 106 -2.68 7.43 -14.13
CA PRO A 106 -2.57 8.83 -13.72
C PRO A 106 -3.94 9.47 -13.43
N GLU A 107 -4.99 9.03 -14.12
CA GLU A 107 -6.37 9.50 -13.90
C GLU A 107 -6.93 9.09 -12.53
N ARG A 108 -6.40 8.01 -11.94
CA ARG A 108 -6.85 7.50 -10.64
C ARG A 108 -6.22 8.24 -9.44
N ILE A 109 -5.18 9.04 -9.68
CA ILE A 109 -4.41 9.75 -8.64
C ILE A 109 -4.68 11.25 -8.74
N ALA A 110 -5.32 11.81 -7.71
CA ALA A 110 -5.59 13.25 -7.59
C ALA A 110 -4.36 14.02 -7.07
N GLY A 111 -3.53 13.38 -6.27
CA GLY A 111 -2.30 13.91 -5.71
C GLY A 111 -1.50 12.79 -5.08
N LEU A 112 -0.17 12.88 -5.12
CA LEU A 112 0.74 11.86 -4.62
C LEU A 112 1.69 12.46 -3.59
N ILE A 113 1.66 11.92 -2.38
CA ILE A 113 2.58 12.23 -1.29
C ILE A 113 3.48 11.01 -1.07
N ILE A 114 4.78 11.21 -1.23
CA ILE A 114 5.80 10.18 -1.04
C ILE A 114 6.59 10.50 0.23
N ASN A 115 6.52 9.60 1.19
CA ASN A 115 7.21 9.73 2.46
C ASN A 115 8.28 8.64 2.62
N ALA A 116 9.52 9.03 2.93
CA ALA A 116 10.64 8.12 3.20
C ALA A 116 10.79 7.00 2.16
N SER A 117 10.67 7.31 0.87
CA SER A 117 10.72 6.36 -0.24
C SER A 117 11.70 6.80 -1.32
N THR A 118 11.86 5.93 -2.32
CA THR A 118 12.70 6.17 -3.49
C THR A 118 12.06 5.54 -4.73
N THR A 119 12.33 6.11 -5.88
CA THR A 119 11.82 5.63 -7.18
C THR A 119 12.71 4.57 -7.82
N HIS A 120 13.92 4.39 -7.31
CA HIS A 120 14.86 3.36 -7.79
C HIS A 120 15.73 2.83 -6.65
N GLY A 121 16.22 1.61 -6.79
CA GLY A 121 17.20 1.02 -5.88
C GLY A 121 18.63 1.40 -6.26
N ASP A 122 19.43 1.81 -5.28
CA ASP A 122 20.87 1.91 -5.42
C ASP A 122 21.59 0.65 -4.92
N ALA A 123 22.91 0.59 -5.12
CA ALA A 123 23.72 -0.54 -4.71
C ALA A 123 23.69 -0.80 -3.20
N TYR A 124 23.60 0.25 -2.38
CA TYR A 124 23.50 0.12 -0.93
C TYR A 124 22.17 -0.53 -0.54
N ARG A 125 21.06 -0.07 -1.12
CA ARG A 125 19.73 -0.60 -0.85
C ARG A 125 19.58 -2.06 -1.28
N HIS A 126 20.14 -2.43 -2.45
CA HIS A 126 20.17 -3.82 -2.89
C HIS A 126 20.94 -4.72 -1.92
N LYS A 127 22.09 -4.26 -1.41
CA LYS A 127 22.86 -5.00 -0.39
C LYS A 127 22.08 -5.14 0.91
N LEU A 128 21.43 -4.06 1.38
CA LEU A 128 20.65 -4.09 2.62
C LEU A 128 19.45 -5.04 2.53
N LEU A 129 18.70 -5.00 1.44
CA LEU A 129 17.57 -5.91 1.22
C LEU A 129 18.03 -7.36 1.03
N GLY A 130 19.15 -7.56 0.33
CA GLY A 130 19.79 -8.88 0.19
C GLY A 130 20.21 -9.47 1.54
N LEU A 131 20.86 -8.68 2.40
CA LEU A 131 21.23 -9.10 3.76
C LEU A 131 19.97 -9.47 4.57
N ARG A 132 18.91 -8.63 4.53
CA ARG A 132 17.66 -8.92 5.21
C ARG A 132 17.04 -10.25 4.75
N LYS A 133 17.03 -10.50 3.44
CA LYS A 133 16.55 -11.76 2.87
C LYS A 133 17.35 -12.94 3.43
N THR A 134 18.68 -12.87 3.40
CA THR A 134 19.57 -13.91 3.94
C THR A 134 19.29 -14.18 5.42
N LEU A 135 19.14 -13.13 6.24
CA LEU A 135 18.86 -13.29 7.67
C LEU A 135 17.51 -13.99 7.91
N LEU A 136 16.47 -13.65 7.14
CA LEU A 136 15.17 -14.31 7.23
C LEU A 136 15.25 -15.78 6.82
N GLU A 137 15.99 -16.11 5.76
CA GLU A 137 16.23 -17.50 5.31
C GLU A 137 16.99 -18.31 6.37
N MET A 138 17.84 -17.65 7.17
CA MET A 138 18.56 -18.26 8.30
C MET A 138 17.69 -18.34 9.58
N GLY A 139 16.42 -17.95 9.54
CA GLY A 139 15.53 -17.89 10.71
C GLY A 139 15.93 -16.84 11.75
N ARG A 140 16.62 -15.79 11.34
CA ARG A 140 17.00 -14.65 12.19
C ARG A 140 16.15 -13.44 11.80
N PRO A 141 15.33 -12.91 12.72
CA PRO A 141 14.48 -11.76 12.47
C PRO A 141 15.26 -10.44 12.27
#